data_d8dd733a58463f061716d7c79ec1a2d0
#
_entry.id   d8dd733a58463f061716d7c79ec1a2d0
#
_cell.length_a   1.000
_cell.length_b   1.000
_cell.length_c   1.000
_cell.angle_alpha   90.00
_cell.angle_beta   90.00
_cell.angle_gamma   90.00
#
_symmetry.space_group_name_H-M   'P 1'
#
loop_
_entity.id
_entity.type
_entity.pdbx_description
1 polymer ?
#
loop_
_entity_poly.entity_id
_entity_poly.type
_entity_poly.pdbx_seq_one_letter_code
_entity_poly.pdbx_strand_id
1 'polypeptide(L)'
;MKLLIADDDPQMVRALRITLAAHGYEVVVAADGAAAIAAAAQSHPDLIMLDLGMPRLDGIEVIQALRGWTTVPIIVVSGRTGSADKVEALDAGADDFVTKPFQVDELLARLRALSRRAVAANGESVVAFGDVVVDLATKTVTRAGTRVHLTPTEWRMLEHLARHPGALVTRQDLLKEIWGSAQVSDSGYLRLYMSQLRKKLESEPSSPVHLLTEAGMGYRLVL
;
A
#
# COMPACT_ATOMS: atom_id res chain seq x y z
N MET A 1 -2.87 -16.59 0.09
CA MET A 1 -2.32 -15.38 0.70
C MET A 1 -1.24 -15.77 1.68
N LYS A 2 -0.03 -15.23 1.50
CA LYS A 2 1.15 -15.60 2.31
C LYS A 2 1.31 -14.64 3.49
N LEU A 3 1.38 -15.18 4.70
CA LEU A 3 1.52 -14.43 5.95
C LEU A 3 2.85 -14.81 6.62
N LEU A 4 3.70 -13.82 6.86
CA LEU A 4 4.88 -13.99 7.71
C LEU A 4 4.50 -13.74 9.18
N ILE A 5 4.82 -14.69 10.06
CA ILE A 5 4.71 -14.55 11.51
C ILE A 5 6.13 -14.43 12.09
N ALA A 6 6.42 -13.32 12.73
CA ALA A 6 7.66 -13.09 13.45
C ALA A 6 7.36 -12.96 14.95
N ASP A 7 7.67 -14.00 15.71
CA ASP A 7 7.43 -14.10 17.16
C ASP A 7 8.38 -15.14 17.74
N ASP A 8 8.99 -14.89 18.88
CA ASP A 8 9.94 -15.77 19.54
C ASP A 8 9.31 -16.82 20.43
N ASP A 9 7.97 -16.75 20.67
CA ASP A 9 7.24 -17.77 21.41
C ASP A 9 6.80 -18.94 20.49
N PRO A 10 7.45 -20.12 20.60
CA PRO A 10 7.16 -21.25 19.71
C PRO A 10 5.76 -21.84 19.94
N GLN A 11 5.17 -21.66 21.12
CA GLN A 11 3.82 -22.15 21.41
C GLN A 11 2.77 -21.25 20.74
N MET A 12 2.95 -19.94 20.83
CA MET A 12 2.10 -18.96 20.16
C MET A 12 2.19 -19.14 18.64
N VAL A 13 3.39 -19.22 18.08
CA VAL A 13 3.62 -19.43 16.64
C VAL A 13 2.95 -20.72 16.15
N ARG A 14 3.07 -21.83 16.91
CA ARG A 14 2.43 -23.10 16.55
C ARG A 14 0.92 -22.99 16.51
N ALA A 15 0.32 -22.38 17.53
CA ALA A 15 -1.14 -22.20 17.63
C ALA A 15 -1.66 -21.32 16.48
N LEU A 16 -1.00 -20.18 16.25
CA LEU A 16 -1.36 -19.25 15.17
C LEU A 16 -1.21 -19.89 13.80
N ARG A 17 -0.13 -20.65 13.55
CA ARG A 17 0.08 -21.32 12.27
C ARG A 17 -1.06 -22.29 11.95
N ILE A 18 -1.50 -23.10 12.93
CA ILE A 18 -2.61 -24.04 12.73
C ILE A 18 -3.90 -23.28 12.42
N THR A 19 -4.21 -22.27 13.22
CA THR A 19 -5.42 -21.46 13.06
C THR A 19 -5.46 -20.73 11.73
N LEU A 20 -4.38 -20.05 11.38
CA LEU A 20 -4.30 -19.24 10.17
C LEU A 20 -4.27 -20.11 8.90
N ALA A 21 -3.60 -21.28 8.94
CA ALA A 21 -3.65 -22.25 7.84
C ALA A 21 -5.09 -22.76 7.61
N ALA A 22 -5.85 -23.03 8.67
CA ALA A 22 -7.28 -23.39 8.56
C ALA A 22 -8.14 -22.30 7.92
N HIS A 23 -7.70 -21.03 7.97
CA HIS A 23 -8.36 -19.87 7.34
C HIS A 23 -7.75 -19.49 5.97
N GLY A 24 -6.95 -20.40 5.36
CA GLY A 24 -6.45 -20.25 3.99
C GLY A 24 -5.18 -19.40 3.84
N TYR A 25 -4.47 -19.12 4.96
CA TYR A 25 -3.16 -18.46 4.88
C TYR A 25 -2.03 -19.49 4.69
N GLU A 26 -1.11 -19.18 3.79
CA GLU A 26 0.19 -19.83 3.70
C GLU A 26 1.13 -19.15 4.70
N VAL A 27 1.54 -19.88 5.74
CA VAL A 27 2.27 -19.27 6.87
C VAL A 27 3.78 -19.53 6.76
N VAL A 28 4.56 -18.46 6.73
CA VAL A 28 6.01 -18.44 6.91
C VAL A 28 6.31 -18.00 8.35
N VAL A 29 7.34 -18.52 8.98
CA VAL A 29 7.66 -18.25 10.39
C VAL A 29 9.10 -17.74 10.51
N ALA A 30 9.31 -16.75 11.38
CA ALA A 30 10.59 -16.26 11.81
C ALA A 30 10.62 -16.18 13.36
N ALA A 31 11.72 -16.60 13.99
CA ALA A 31 11.83 -16.64 15.44
C ALA A 31 12.56 -15.43 16.05
N ASP A 32 12.98 -14.47 15.22
CA ASP A 32 13.66 -13.23 15.63
C ASP A 32 13.63 -12.19 14.52
N GLY A 33 14.02 -10.95 14.85
CA GLY A 33 13.93 -9.81 13.92
C GLY A 33 14.79 -9.96 12.68
N ALA A 34 16.00 -10.50 12.79
CA ALA A 34 16.89 -10.69 11.64
C ALA A 34 16.33 -11.77 10.69
N ALA A 35 15.81 -12.87 11.25
CA ALA A 35 15.13 -13.90 10.49
C ALA A 35 13.85 -13.37 9.82
N ALA A 36 13.11 -12.46 10.48
CA ALA A 36 11.92 -11.82 9.93
C ALA A 36 12.25 -10.99 8.68
N ILE A 37 13.28 -10.15 8.71
CA ILE A 37 13.72 -9.36 7.56
C ILE A 37 14.16 -10.27 6.41
N ALA A 38 14.97 -11.30 6.70
CA ALA A 38 15.41 -12.25 5.68
C ALA A 38 14.24 -13.04 5.07
N ALA A 39 13.31 -13.52 5.90
CA ALA A 39 12.12 -14.24 5.45
C ALA A 39 11.20 -13.35 4.60
N ALA A 40 11.02 -12.07 4.97
CA ALA A 40 10.24 -11.13 4.19
C ALA A 40 10.84 -10.92 2.78
N ALA A 41 12.18 -10.76 2.70
CA ALA A 41 12.87 -10.61 1.43
C ALA A 41 12.81 -11.86 0.52
N GLN A 42 12.86 -13.04 1.12
CA GLN A 42 12.87 -14.31 0.36
C GLN A 42 11.48 -14.80 -0.04
N SER A 43 10.52 -14.67 0.87
CA SER A 43 9.19 -15.26 0.68
C SER A 43 8.18 -14.31 0.04
N HIS A 44 8.47 -13.01 0.01
CA HIS A 44 7.55 -11.97 -0.48
C HIS A 44 6.14 -12.13 0.11
N PRO A 45 5.96 -11.99 1.43
CA PRO A 45 4.66 -12.16 2.07
C PRO A 45 3.69 -11.06 1.65
N ASP A 46 2.39 -11.38 1.63
CA ASP A 46 1.31 -10.43 1.39
C ASP A 46 0.96 -9.63 2.65
N LEU A 47 1.36 -10.14 3.83
CA LEU A 47 1.10 -9.54 5.14
C LEU A 47 2.13 -10.04 6.15
N ILE A 48 2.51 -9.16 7.10
CA ILE A 48 3.46 -9.48 8.17
C ILE A 48 2.76 -9.30 9.53
N MET A 49 2.85 -10.30 10.38
CA MET A 49 2.51 -10.23 11.79
C MET A 49 3.80 -10.26 12.60
N LEU A 50 4.00 -9.26 13.46
CA LEU A 50 5.27 -8.98 14.11
C LEU A 50 5.09 -8.78 15.61
N ASP A 51 5.81 -9.53 16.44
CA ASP A 51 5.99 -9.18 17.84
C ASP A 51 7.08 -8.11 18.01
N LEU A 52 6.90 -7.21 18.99
CA LEU A 52 7.93 -6.23 19.37
C LEU A 52 8.98 -6.82 20.31
N GLY A 53 8.60 -7.83 21.12
CA GLY A 53 9.41 -8.37 22.19
C GLY A 53 10.47 -9.39 21.78
N MET A 54 10.86 -9.45 20.50
CA MET A 54 11.79 -10.44 19.99
C MET A 54 13.24 -10.18 20.43
N PRO A 55 14.05 -11.25 20.61
CA PRO A 55 15.47 -11.10 20.91
C PRO A 55 16.28 -10.59 19.72
N ARG A 56 17.46 -10.03 20.00
CA ARG A 56 18.47 -9.55 19.04
C ARG A 56 18.14 -8.27 18.32
N LEU A 57 16.98 -8.14 17.71
CA LEU A 57 16.52 -6.95 17.02
C LEU A 57 15.10 -6.65 17.48
N ASP A 58 14.87 -5.46 18.02
CA ASP A 58 13.55 -5.03 18.47
C ASP A 58 12.59 -4.90 17.29
N GLY A 59 11.31 -5.21 17.53
CA GLY A 59 10.31 -5.15 16.47
C GLY A 59 10.15 -3.78 15.82
N ILE A 60 10.41 -2.68 16.54
CA ILE A 60 10.44 -1.33 15.97
C ILE A 60 11.53 -1.20 14.91
N GLU A 61 12.75 -1.68 15.22
CA GLU A 61 13.86 -1.67 14.27
C GLU A 61 13.56 -2.55 13.05
N VAL A 62 12.86 -3.68 13.24
CA VAL A 62 12.38 -4.54 12.15
C VAL A 62 11.41 -3.80 11.24
N ILE A 63 10.42 -3.06 11.82
CA ILE A 63 9.46 -2.25 11.05
C ILE A 63 10.20 -1.22 10.19
N GLN A 64 11.11 -0.47 10.79
CA GLN A 64 11.88 0.56 10.09
C GLN A 64 12.73 -0.03 8.95
N ALA A 65 13.40 -1.16 9.19
CA ALA A 65 14.18 -1.86 8.18
C ALA A 65 13.30 -2.36 7.02
N LEU A 66 12.13 -2.92 7.30
CA LEU A 66 11.17 -3.37 6.30
C LEU A 66 10.63 -2.19 5.47
N ARG A 67 10.27 -1.08 6.13
CA ARG A 67 9.75 0.12 5.45
C ARG A 67 10.75 0.79 4.51
N GLY A 68 12.04 0.51 4.68
CA GLY A 68 13.07 0.95 3.74
C GLY A 68 12.90 0.39 2.32
N TRP A 69 12.20 -0.72 2.14
CA TRP A 69 12.10 -1.40 0.84
C TRP A 69 10.75 -2.07 0.53
N THR A 70 9.82 -2.17 1.51
CA THR A 70 8.50 -2.78 1.27
C THR A 70 7.35 -1.98 1.88
N THR A 71 6.20 -2.02 1.21
CA THR A 71 4.92 -1.47 1.66
C THR A 71 3.94 -2.56 2.12
N VAL A 72 4.40 -3.80 2.27
CA VAL A 72 3.58 -4.92 2.77
C VAL A 72 2.97 -4.54 4.11
N PRO A 73 1.65 -4.72 4.33
CA PRO A 73 1.02 -4.39 5.59
C PRO A 73 1.64 -5.15 6.77
N ILE A 74 1.89 -4.41 7.86
CA ILE A 74 2.46 -4.95 9.10
C ILE A 74 1.44 -4.76 10.21
N ILE A 75 1.01 -5.86 10.84
CA ILE A 75 0.26 -5.85 12.09
C ILE A 75 1.20 -6.22 13.23
N VAL A 76 1.29 -5.36 14.23
CA VAL A 76 2.03 -5.65 15.45
C VAL A 76 1.12 -6.43 16.41
N VAL A 77 1.66 -7.49 17.01
CA VAL A 77 0.97 -8.31 18.02
C VAL A 77 1.89 -8.46 19.22
N SER A 78 1.72 -7.64 20.25
CA SER A 78 2.70 -7.52 21.33
C SER A 78 2.07 -7.54 22.73
N GLY A 79 2.84 -8.05 23.70
CA GLY A 79 2.53 -7.95 25.13
C GLY A 79 2.84 -6.58 25.74
N ARG A 80 3.47 -5.67 25.01
CA ARG A 80 3.67 -4.29 25.44
C ARG A 80 2.31 -3.57 25.39
N THR A 81 1.83 -3.12 26.55
CA THR A 81 0.48 -2.53 26.69
C THR A 81 0.49 -1.01 26.79
N GLY A 82 1.67 -0.39 26.81
CA GLY A 82 1.84 1.05 26.89
C GLY A 82 1.27 1.77 25.68
N SER A 83 0.57 2.89 25.90
CA SER A 83 0.13 3.76 24.80
C SER A 83 1.30 4.28 23.98
N ALA A 84 2.46 4.50 24.63
CA ALA A 84 3.69 4.93 23.97
C ALA A 84 4.21 3.88 22.98
N ASP A 85 4.27 2.60 23.37
CA ASP A 85 4.74 1.52 22.50
C ASP A 85 3.86 1.38 21.24
N LYS A 86 2.54 1.56 21.41
CA LYS A 86 1.60 1.52 20.29
C LYS A 86 1.81 2.69 19.32
N VAL A 87 1.97 3.90 19.85
CA VAL A 87 2.23 5.09 19.02
C VAL A 87 3.55 4.93 18.28
N GLU A 88 4.62 4.50 18.99
CA GLU A 88 5.93 4.30 18.41
C GLU A 88 5.90 3.26 17.26
N ALA A 89 5.19 2.14 17.43
CA ALA A 89 5.06 1.13 16.39
C ALA A 89 4.33 1.66 15.14
N LEU A 90 3.25 2.43 15.34
CA LEU A 90 2.49 3.03 14.25
C LEU A 90 3.31 4.13 13.54
N ASP A 91 4.02 4.96 14.28
CA ASP A 91 4.89 6.01 13.73
C ASP A 91 6.09 5.39 12.98
N ALA A 92 6.60 4.24 13.43
CA ALA A 92 7.62 3.47 12.73
C ALA A 92 7.11 2.86 11.41
N GLY A 93 5.80 2.82 11.21
CA GLY A 93 5.17 2.36 9.97
C GLY A 93 4.35 1.08 10.07
N ALA A 94 3.98 0.61 11.27
CA ALA A 94 2.98 -0.46 11.40
C ALA A 94 1.60 0.04 10.97
N ASP A 95 0.80 -0.84 10.36
CA ASP A 95 -0.54 -0.51 9.84
C ASP A 95 -1.64 -0.77 10.87
N ASP A 96 -1.40 -1.65 11.84
CA ASP A 96 -2.32 -1.94 12.95
C ASP A 96 -1.54 -2.50 14.15
N PHE A 97 -2.18 -2.50 15.32
CA PHE A 97 -1.61 -2.98 16.56
C PHE A 97 -2.65 -3.78 17.38
N VAL A 98 -2.25 -4.97 17.85
CA VAL A 98 -3.03 -5.84 18.73
C VAL A 98 -2.25 -6.16 20.00
N THR A 99 -2.88 -6.02 21.14
CA THR A 99 -2.28 -6.29 22.44
C THR A 99 -2.47 -7.76 22.83
N LYS A 100 -1.44 -8.44 23.31
CA LYS A 100 -1.56 -9.76 23.94
C LYS A 100 -2.07 -9.59 25.40
N PRO A 101 -3.04 -10.42 25.90
CA PRO A 101 -3.74 -11.47 25.16
C PRO A 101 -4.84 -10.92 24.25
N PHE A 102 -5.06 -11.55 23.11
CA PHE A 102 -6.07 -11.18 22.12
C PHE A 102 -7.04 -12.33 21.83
N GLN A 103 -8.22 -11.99 21.31
CA GLN A 103 -9.15 -12.97 20.77
C GLN A 103 -8.77 -13.32 19.31
N VAL A 104 -8.82 -14.61 18.99
CA VAL A 104 -8.47 -15.09 17.64
C VAL A 104 -9.36 -14.45 16.57
N ASP A 105 -10.66 -14.31 16.85
CA ASP A 105 -11.62 -13.69 15.93
C ASP A 105 -11.31 -12.22 15.67
N GLU A 106 -10.82 -11.48 16.68
CA GLU A 106 -10.37 -10.09 16.52
C GLU A 106 -9.16 -10.03 15.61
N LEU A 107 -8.15 -10.87 15.87
CA LEU A 107 -6.95 -10.93 15.02
C LEU A 107 -7.32 -11.24 13.58
N LEU A 108 -8.14 -12.25 13.34
CA LEU A 108 -8.63 -12.62 12.00
C LEU A 108 -9.40 -11.49 11.32
N ALA A 109 -10.22 -10.74 12.05
CA ALA A 109 -10.94 -9.60 11.50
C ALA A 109 -9.98 -8.48 11.05
N ARG A 110 -8.93 -8.18 11.84
CA ARG A 110 -7.89 -7.20 11.52
C ARG A 110 -7.03 -7.65 10.33
N LEU A 111 -6.60 -8.92 10.31
CA LEU A 111 -5.88 -9.50 9.18
C LEU A 111 -6.70 -9.39 7.88
N ARG A 112 -8.00 -9.70 7.91
CA ARG A 112 -8.90 -9.51 6.74
C ARG A 112 -9.02 -8.04 6.34
N ALA A 113 -9.05 -7.10 7.29
CA ALA A 113 -9.11 -5.68 6.99
C ALA A 113 -7.83 -5.18 6.32
N LEU A 114 -6.66 -5.60 6.81
CA LEU A 114 -5.37 -5.29 6.20
C LEU A 114 -5.21 -5.97 4.84
N SER A 115 -5.65 -7.24 4.72
CA SER A 115 -5.66 -7.96 3.45
C SER A 115 -6.47 -7.26 2.37
N ARG A 116 -7.66 -6.73 2.71
CA ARG A 116 -8.45 -5.94 1.74
C ARG A 116 -7.71 -4.68 1.31
N ARG A 117 -6.98 -4.01 2.21
CA ARG A 117 -6.14 -2.87 1.85
C ARG A 117 -4.95 -3.29 0.99
N ALA A 118 -4.32 -4.43 1.30
CA ALA A 118 -3.23 -4.99 0.49
C ALA A 118 -3.71 -5.46 -0.87
N VAL A 119 -4.90 -6.09 -0.95
CA VAL A 119 -5.54 -6.50 -2.22
C VAL A 119 -6.01 -5.25 -2.98
N ALA A 120 -6.54 -4.23 -2.33
CA ALA A 120 -6.80 -2.94 -2.96
C ALA A 120 -5.49 -2.22 -3.39
N ALA A 121 -4.40 -2.41 -2.65
CA ALA A 121 -3.08 -1.92 -3.05
C ALA A 121 -2.36 -2.83 -4.07
N ASN A 122 -2.60 -4.14 -4.05
CA ASN A 122 -1.96 -5.15 -4.92
C ASN A 122 -2.92 -5.81 -5.92
N GLY A 123 -4.25 -5.75 -5.69
CA GLY A 123 -5.28 -6.37 -6.54
C GLY A 123 -5.69 -5.52 -7.73
N GLU A 124 -5.31 -4.25 -7.73
CA GLU A 124 -5.45 -3.33 -8.85
C GLU A 124 -4.11 -2.63 -9.13
N SER A 125 -3.01 -3.39 -9.14
CA SER A 125 -1.77 -2.85 -9.70
C SER A 125 -1.92 -2.54 -11.19
N VAL A 126 -2.92 -3.12 -11.84
CA VAL A 126 -3.24 -2.87 -13.24
C VAL A 126 -4.61 -2.23 -13.34
N VAL A 127 -4.63 -0.98 -13.75
CA VAL A 127 -5.84 -0.22 -14.07
C VAL A 127 -5.94 -0.09 -15.57
N ALA A 128 -7.07 -0.51 -16.17
CA ALA A 128 -7.28 -0.42 -17.61
C ALA A 128 -8.46 0.49 -17.93
N PHE A 129 -8.28 1.35 -18.92
CA PHE A 129 -9.32 2.21 -19.45
C PHE A 129 -9.10 2.46 -20.95
N GLY A 130 -10.15 2.29 -21.76
CA GLY A 130 -10.02 2.31 -23.21
C GLY A 130 -8.96 1.32 -23.71
N ASP A 131 -7.97 1.81 -24.44
CA ASP A 131 -6.81 1.05 -24.93
C ASP A 131 -5.54 1.20 -24.05
N VAL A 132 -5.68 1.83 -22.87
CA VAL A 132 -4.61 2.11 -21.93
C VAL A 132 -4.59 1.08 -20.80
N VAL A 133 -3.40 0.59 -20.47
CA VAL A 133 -3.13 -0.25 -19.30
C VAL A 133 -2.06 0.42 -18.45
N VAL A 134 -2.38 0.70 -17.19
CA VAL A 134 -1.49 1.29 -16.19
C VAL A 134 -1.13 0.22 -15.18
N ASP A 135 0.12 -0.18 -15.12
CA ASP A 135 0.66 -1.07 -14.10
C ASP A 135 1.34 -0.24 -13.01
N LEU A 136 0.67 -0.13 -11.86
CA LEU A 136 1.13 0.65 -10.71
C LEU A 136 2.32 0.00 -9.99
N ALA A 137 2.44 -1.34 -10.07
CA ALA A 137 3.53 -2.08 -9.43
C ALA A 137 4.84 -1.89 -10.18
N THR A 138 4.81 -2.02 -11.51
CA THR A 138 6.00 -1.84 -12.37
C THR A 138 6.22 -0.40 -12.81
N LYS A 139 5.30 0.50 -12.46
CA LYS A 139 5.28 1.91 -12.90
C LYS A 139 5.36 2.04 -14.41
N THR A 140 4.57 1.25 -15.13
CA THR A 140 4.54 1.27 -16.59
C THR A 140 3.14 1.59 -17.11
N VAL A 141 3.10 2.26 -18.26
CA VAL A 141 1.87 2.54 -18.99
C VAL A 141 2.03 2.05 -20.41
N THR A 142 1.03 1.33 -20.88
CA THR A 142 0.93 0.95 -22.29
C THR A 142 -0.38 1.47 -22.89
N ARG A 143 -0.37 1.80 -24.16
CA ARG A 143 -1.54 2.14 -24.94
C ARG A 143 -1.55 1.32 -26.21
N ALA A 144 -2.63 0.60 -26.49
CA ALA A 144 -2.71 -0.36 -27.60
C ALA A 144 -1.49 -1.31 -27.64
N GLY A 145 -1.00 -1.77 -26.44
CA GLY A 145 0.16 -2.64 -26.30
C GLY A 145 1.53 -1.95 -26.44
N THR A 146 1.57 -0.66 -26.82
CA THR A 146 2.83 0.09 -26.94
C THR A 146 3.11 0.89 -25.67
N ARG A 147 4.37 0.83 -25.19
CA ARG A 147 4.77 1.56 -23.97
C ARG A 147 4.70 3.07 -24.18
N VAL A 148 4.02 3.76 -23.25
CA VAL A 148 3.92 5.22 -23.21
C VAL A 148 4.90 5.76 -22.16
N HIS A 149 5.75 6.70 -22.59
CA HIS A 149 6.67 7.36 -21.65
C HIS A 149 6.00 8.54 -20.96
N LEU A 150 5.94 8.46 -19.62
CA LEU A 150 5.48 9.56 -18.76
C LEU A 150 6.66 10.18 -18.01
N THR A 151 6.62 11.49 -17.84
CA THR A 151 7.53 12.18 -16.92
C THR A 151 7.17 11.83 -15.46
N PRO A 152 8.11 12.04 -14.50
CA PRO A 152 7.81 11.75 -13.09
C PRO A 152 6.56 12.44 -12.55
N THR A 153 6.29 13.67 -12.97
CA THR A 153 5.11 14.44 -12.55
C THR A 153 3.82 13.92 -13.19
N GLU A 154 3.85 13.60 -14.48
CA GLU A 154 2.73 12.96 -15.17
C GLU A 154 2.41 11.60 -14.54
N TRP A 155 3.45 10.82 -14.19
CA TRP A 155 3.28 9.55 -13.52
C TRP A 155 2.59 9.72 -12.17
N ARG A 156 3.08 10.60 -11.29
CA ARG A 156 2.46 10.84 -9.97
C ARG A 156 0.99 11.24 -10.09
N MET A 157 0.68 12.11 -11.05
CA MET A 157 -0.70 12.54 -11.29
C MET A 157 -1.59 11.37 -11.75
N LEU A 158 -1.13 10.56 -12.72
CA LEU A 158 -1.85 9.40 -13.20
C LEU A 158 -1.99 8.34 -12.10
N GLU A 159 -0.93 8.02 -11.39
CA GLU A 159 -0.92 7.06 -10.27
C GLU A 159 -1.97 7.43 -9.21
N HIS A 160 -2.02 8.69 -8.80
CA HIS A 160 -2.98 9.13 -7.80
C HIS A 160 -4.44 9.00 -8.30
N LEU A 161 -4.72 9.33 -9.54
CA LEU A 161 -6.02 9.12 -10.16
C LEU A 161 -6.38 7.63 -10.32
N ALA A 162 -5.41 6.81 -10.73
CA ALA A 162 -5.59 5.38 -10.95
C ALA A 162 -5.79 4.59 -9.63
N ARG A 163 -5.30 5.10 -8.52
CA ARG A 163 -5.59 4.55 -7.18
C ARG A 163 -7.02 4.85 -6.70
N HIS A 164 -7.71 5.79 -7.33
CA HIS A 164 -9.06 6.22 -6.95
C HIS A 164 -10.01 6.26 -8.17
N PRO A 165 -10.15 5.16 -8.92
CA PRO A 165 -10.96 5.13 -10.13
C PRO A 165 -12.42 5.47 -9.80
N GLY A 166 -13.06 6.28 -10.64
CA GLY A 166 -14.42 6.76 -10.46
C GLY A 166 -14.59 7.84 -9.37
N ALA A 167 -13.63 8.03 -8.48
CA ALA A 167 -13.73 9.05 -7.44
C ALA A 167 -13.29 10.43 -7.93
N LEU A 168 -13.85 11.47 -7.32
CA LEU A 168 -13.36 12.84 -7.52
C LEU A 168 -12.07 13.03 -6.72
N VAL A 169 -10.99 13.35 -7.41
CA VAL A 169 -9.71 13.76 -6.81
C VAL A 169 -9.62 15.28 -6.87
N THR A 170 -9.55 15.92 -5.70
CA THR A 170 -9.55 17.38 -5.65
C THR A 170 -8.23 17.98 -6.12
N ARG A 171 -8.25 19.25 -6.55
CA ARG A 171 -7.02 19.97 -6.91
C ARG A 171 -6.04 20.04 -5.75
N GLN A 172 -6.56 20.23 -4.52
CA GLN A 172 -5.73 20.31 -3.32
C GLN A 172 -5.02 18.98 -3.03
N ASP A 173 -5.71 17.85 -3.19
CA ASP A 173 -5.13 16.52 -3.01
C ASP A 173 -4.01 16.28 -4.02
N LEU A 174 -4.23 16.60 -5.31
CA LEU A 174 -3.21 16.47 -6.35
C LEU A 174 -2.01 17.37 -6.11
N LEU A 175 -2.23 18.63 -5.73
CA LEU A 175 -1.14 19.55 -5.42
C LEU A 175 -0.32 19.07 -4.23
N LYS A 176 -0.97 18.60 -3.18
CA LYS A 176 -0.32 18.04 -1.99
C LYS A 176 0.49 16.79 -2.32
N GLU A 177 -0.08 15.88 -3.11
CA GLU A 177 0.57 14.62 -3.50
C GLU A 177 1.79 14.85 -4.40
N ILE A 178 1.67 15.76 -5.36
CA ILE A 178 2.72 15.96 -6.38
C ILE A 178 3.84 16.88 -5.86
N TRP A 179 3.52 17.94 -5.12
CA TRP A 179 4.48 18.98 -4.70
C TRP A 179 4.64 19.13 -3.18
N GLY A 180 3.87 18.40 -2.37
CA GLY A 180 3.88 18.55 -0.91
C GLY A 180 3.14 19.79 -0.42
N SER A 181 3.13 20.00 0.92
CA SER A 181 2.34 21.05 1.55
C SER A 181 2.83 22.49 1.34
N ALA A 182 4.02 22.70 0.80
CA ALA A 182 4.68 24.00 0.76
C ALA A 182 4.36 24.89 -0.47
N GLN A 183 3.70 24.36 -1.52
CA GLN A 183 3.46 25.11 -2.77
C GLN A 183 2.06 24.90 -3.35
N VAL A 184 1.05 25.18 -2.56
CA VAL A 184 -0.37 24.89 -2.89
C VAL A 184 -1.04 25.95 -3.79
N SER A 185 -0.33 26.99 -4.27
CA SER A 185 -1.00 28.15 -4.89
C SER A 185 -1.14 28.15 -6.41
N ASP A 186 -0.49 27.25 -7.15
CA ASP A 186 -0.51 27.32 -8.62
C ASP A 186 -1.26 26.17 -9.32
N SER A 187 -2.58 26.36 -9.46
CA SER A 187 -3.47 25.43 -10.16
C SER A 187 -3.24 25.38 -11.69
N GLY A 188 -2.42 26.25 -12.23
CA GLY A 188 -2.09 26.30 -13.67
C GLY A 188 -1.31 25.07 -14.14
N TYR A 189 -0.39 24.61 -13.31
CA TYR A 189 0.43 23.42 -13.63
C TYR A 189 -0.39 22.13 -13.73
N LEU A 190 -1.42 21.95 -12.88
CA LEU A 190 -2.28 20.75 -12.97
C LEU A 190 -2.99 20.66 -14.32
N ARG A 191 -3.45 21.80 -14.87
CA ARG A 191 -4.08 21.83 -16.19
C ARG A 191 -3.11 21.43 -17.31
N LEU A 192 -1.87 21.89 -17.20
CA LEU A 192 -0.82 21.56 -18.16
C LEU A 192 -0.55 20.04 -18.17
N TYR A 193 -0.30 19.46 -16.99
CA TYR A 193 -0.03 18.02 -16.90
C TYR A 193 -1.23 17.17 -17.27
N MET A 194 -2.45 17.57 -16.92
CA MET A 194 -3.66 16.89 -17.38
C MET A 194 -3.79 16.95 -18.91
N SER A 195 -3.50 18.08 -19.52
CA SER A 195 -3.49 18.20 -20.99
C SER A 195 -2.43 17.29 -21.62
N GLN A 196 -1.24 17.19 -21.02
CA GLN A 196 -0.18 16.28 -21.51
C GLN A 196 -0.55 14.81 -21.36
N LEU A 197 -1.17 14.41 -20.22
CA LEU A 197 -1.68 13.06 -20.01
C LEU A 197 -2.75 12.71 -21.06
N ARG A 198 -3.71 13.60 -21.30
CA ARG A 198 -4.74 13.39 -22.34
C ARG A 198 -4.15 13.18 -23.72
N LYS A 199 -3.14 13.96 -24.11
CA LYS A 199 -2.46 13.80 -25.40
C LYS A 199 -1.82 12.42 -25.56
N LYS A 200 -1.40 11.80 -24.46
CA LYS A 200 -0.73 10.49 -24.45
C LYS A 200 -1.70 9.34 -24.31
N LEU A 201 -2.79 9.53 -23.56
CA LEU A 201 -3.63 8.44 -23.06
C LEU A 201 -5.07 8.46 -23.59
N GLU A 202 -5.59 9.59 -24.07
CA GLU A 202 -6.92 9.68 -24.66
C GLU A 202 -6.85 9.53 -26.19
N SER A 203 -7.88 8.92 -26.75
CA SER A 203 -8.05 8.86 -28.21
C SER A 203 -8.32 10.24 -28.82
N GLU A 204 -9.12 11.06 -28.14
CA GLU A 204 -9.42 12.44 -28.51
C GLU A 204 -9.12 13.36 -27.29
N PRO A 205 -7.92 13.98 -27.23
CA PRO A 205 -7.52 14.80 -26.09
C PRO A 205 -8.40 16.01 -25.79
N SER A 206 -9.08 16.53 -26.81
CA SER A 206 -9.99 17.69 -26.71
C SER A 206 -11.37 17.29 -26.19
N SER A 207 -11.75 16.00 -26.30
CA SER A 207 -12.99 15.43 -25.81
C SER A 207 -12.72 14.16 -24.98
N PRO A 208 -12.07 14.30 -23.81
CA PRO A 208 -11.65 13.16 -23.01
C PRO A 208 -12.84 12.38 -22.45
N VAL A 209 -12.76 11.05 -22.48
CA VAL A 209 -13.79 10.15 -21.93
C VAL A 209 -13.35 9.48 -20.63
N HIS A 210 -12.06 9.39 -20.39
CA HIS A 210 -11.50 8.75 -19.18
C HIS A 210 -10.92 9.76 -18.18
N LEU A 211 -10.08 10.70 -18.64
CA LEU A 211 -9.44 11.71 -17.77
C LEU A 211 -10.31 12.98 -17.72
N LEU A 212 -11.36 12.94 -16.92
CA LEU A 212 -12.37 14.00 -16.88
C LEU A 212 -11.94 15.20 -16.00
N THR A 213 -12.46 16.37 -16.31
CA THR A 213 -12.34 17.57 -15.47
C THR A 213 -13.68 17.84 -14.80
N GLU A 214 -13.71 17.87 -13.50
CA GLU A 214 -14.86 18.33 -12.70
C GLU A 214 -14.68 19.83 -12.42
N ALA A 215 -15.49 20.64 -13.08
CA ALA A 215 -15.34 22.08 -13.09
C ALA A 215 -15.29 22.69 -11.66
N GLY A 216 -14.23 23.43 -11.37
CA GLY A 216 -14.02 24.04 -10.05
C GLY A 216 -13.50 23.09 -8.97
N MET A 217 -13.68 21.76 -9.08
CA MET A 217 -13.41 20.77 -8.03
C MET A 217 -12.09 20.01 -8.22
N GLY A 218 -11.89 19.38 -9.38
CA GLY A 218 -10.73 18.54 -9.59
C GLY A 218 -10.79 17.70 -10.85
N TYR A 219 -10.34 16.47 -10.76
CA TYR A 219 -10.28 15.51 -11.86
C TYR A 219 -10.78 14.14 -11.43
N ARG A 220 -11.16 13.32 -12.41
CA ARG A 220 -11.66 11.96 -12.22
C ARG A 220 -11.10 11.07 -13.31
N LEU A 221 -10.66 9.86 -12.94
CA LEU A 221 -10.41 8.79 -13.89
C LEU A 221 -11.63 7.88 -13.96
N VAL A 222 -12.20 7.72 -15.15
CA VAL A 222 -13.31 6.78 -15.45
C VAL A 222 -12.73 5.62 -16.25
N LEU A 223 -13.04 4.38 -15.84
CA LEU A 223 -12.60 3.14 -16.48
C LEU A 223 -13.45 2.80 -17.70
#